data_4392faefa6fccadc935a2586286413fa
#
_entry.id   4392faefa6fccadc935a2586286413fa
#
_cell.length_a   1.000
_cell.length_b   1.000
_cell.length_c   1.000
_cell.angle_alpha   90.00
_cell.angle_beta   90.00
_cell.angle_gamma   90.00
#
_symmetry.space_group_name_H-M   'P 1'
#
loop_
_entity.id
_entity.type
_entity.pdbx_description
1 polymer ?
#
loop_
_entity_poly.entity_id
_entity_poly.type
_entity_poly.pdbx_seq_one_letter_code
_entity_poly.pdbx_strand_id
1 'polypeptide(L)'
;MSAKATLTLPDGTSRYKDSKGQTLNHFAGTGVMTEYAALHRDNVIKIDPSIGIDKAAIVGCAVMTGAGAALNTAKVEPGSTCVVFGTGGVGLNTIQGCAIAGANRIIAVDM
;
A
#
# COMPACT_ATOMS: atom_id res chain seq x y z
N MET A 1 -7.99 3.21 16.90
CA MET A 1 -6.83 4.10 17.12
C MET A 1 -6.52 4.78 15.80
N SER A 2 -6.68 6.09 15.74
CA SER A 2 -6.29 6.88 14.55
C SER A 2 -4.77 6.79 14.42
N ALA A 3 -4.28 6.13 13.39
CA ALA A 3 -2.88 6.18 13.02
C ALA A 3 -2.58 7.62 12.58
N LYS A 4 -2.12 8.46 13.49
CA LYS A 4 -1.39 9.65 13.08
C LYS A 4 -0.26 9.13 12.23
N ALA A 5 -0.16 9.58 11.00
CA ALA A 5 0.98 9.32 10.15
C ALA A 5 2.22 9.87 10.90
N THR A 6 2.89 9.00 11.63
CA THR A 6 4.07 9.40 12.37
C THR A 6 5.18 9.55 11.37
N LEU A 7 5.69 10.76 11.23
CA LEU A 7 6.86 11.08 10.42
C LEU A 7 8.17 10.70 11.13
N THR A 8 8.08 9.92 12.19
CA THR A 8 9.17 9.49 13.07
C THR A 8 9.05 8.00 13.38
N LEU A 9 10.08 7.44 13.97
CA LEU A 9 10.02 6.13 14.60
C LEU A 9 9.07 6.18 15.83
N PRO A 10 8.61 5.03 16.35
CA PRO A 10 7.72 4.97 17.51
C PRO A 10 8.24 5.70 18.76
N ASP A 11 9.56 5.83 18.89
CA ASP A 11 10.24 6.58 19.96
C ASP A 11 10.25 8.11 19.76
N GLY A 12 9.62 8.60 18.69
CA GLY A 12 9.59 10.03 18.33
C GLY A 12 10.85 10.54 17.66
N THR A 13 11.82 9.68 17.38
CA THR A 13 13.09 10.06 16.75
C THR A 13 13.12 9.77 15.25
N SER A 14 14.08 10.38 14.55
CA SER A 14 14.45 10.00 13.19
C SER A 14 15.94 9.66 13.15
N ARG A 15 16.27 8.62 12.41
CA ARG A 15 17.65 8.13 12.24
C ARG A 15 18.33 8.71 11.00
N TYR A 16 17.58 9.42 10.15
CA TYR A 16 18.10 9.99 8.91
C TYR A 16 18.43 11.46 9.06
N LYS A 17 19.53 11.85 8.44
CA LYS A 17 19.97 13.24 8.34
C LYS A 17 20.38 13.53 6.90
N ASP A 18 20.18 14.76 6.46
CA ASP A 18 20.70 15.22 5.19
C ASP A 18 22.21 15.53 5.29
N SER A 19 22.80 15.95 4.19
CA SER A 19 24.23 16.32 4.11
C SER A 19 24.61 17.52 4.98
N LYS A 20 23.61 18.30 5.46
CA LYS A 20 23.79 19.44 6.36
C LYS A 20 23.52 19.09 7.82
N GLY A 21 23.24 17.81 8.13
CA GLY A 21 22.96 17.31 9.46
C GLY A 21 21.52 17.58 9.93
N GLN A 22 20.62 18.06 9.06
CA GLN A 22 19.21 18.28 9.40
C GLN A 22 18.49 16.93 9.47
N THR A 23 17.64 16.77 10.47
CA THR A 23 16.84 15.55 10.65
C THR A 23 15.81 15.43 9.54
N LEU A 24 15.80 14.27 8.86
CA LEU A 24 14.79 13.89 7.87
C LEU A 24 13.74 13.02 8.53
N ASN A 25 12.49 13.31 8.23
CA ASN A 25 11.38 12.52 8.72
C ASN A 25 11.20 11.22 7.92
N HIS A 26 10.62 10.20 8.56
CA HIS A 26 10.26 8.95 7.93
C HIS A 26 8.80 8.98 7.52
N PHE A 27 8.48 8.67 6.28
CA PHE A 27 7.09 8.41 5.92
C PHE A 27 6.64 7.07 6.52
N ALA A 28 5.58 7.11 7.32
CA ALA A 28 5.03 5.93 8.00
C ALA A 28 6.06 5.14 8.86
N GLY A 29 7.08 5.81 9.38
CA GLY A 29 8.14 5.17 10.16
C GLY A 29 9.07 4.26 9.34
N THR A 30 9.02 4.36 8.01
CA THR A 30 9.87 3.58 7.10
C THR A 30 10.89 4.45 6.38
N GLY A 31 11.95 3.85 5.90
CA GLY A 31 12.96 4.47 5.05
C GLY A 31 13.74 3.33 4.43
N VAL A 32 13.27 2.86 3.26
CA VAL A 32 13.69 1.57 2.69
C VAL A 32 14.43 1.70 1.36
N MET A 33 14.66 2.91 0.86
CA MET A 33 15.47 3.17 -0.34
C MET A 33 16.96 3.16 0.01
N THR A 34 17.42 2.01 0.52
CA THR A 34 18.77 1.82 1.06
C THR A 34 19.13 0.32 1.01
N GLU A 35 20.41 0.01 1.01
CA GLU A 35 20.88 -1.38 1.04
C GLU A 35 20.56 -2.09 2.35
N TYR A 36 20.52 -1.33 3.45
CA TYR A 36 20.19 -1.84 4.79
C TYR A 36 19.19 -0.89 5.45
N ALA A 37 18.15 -1.44 6.05
CA ALA A 37 17.14 -0.68 6.78
C ALA A 37 16.91 -1.27 8.17
N ALA A 38 16.83 -0.41 9.19
CA ALA A 38 16.38 -0.78 10.52
C ALA A 38 14.92 -0.35 10.68
N LEU A 39 14.02 -1.31 10.73
CA LEU A 39 12.58 -1.08 10.82
C LEU A 39 12.03 -1.57 12.16
N HIS A 40 10.96 -0.93 12.63
CA HIS A 40 10.22 -1.47 13.75
C HIS A 40 9.51 -2.75 13.33
N ARG A 41 9.50 -3.77 14.21
CA ARG A 41 8.93 -5.09 13.89
C ARG A 41 7.47 -5.03 13.43
N ASP A 42 6.71 -4.07 13.94
CA ASP A 42 5.28 -3.91 13.59
C ASP A 42 5.07 -3.32 12.18
N ASN A 43 6.15 -2.83 11.55
CA ASN A 43 6.13 -2.35 10.15
C ASN A 43 6.58 -3.42 9.15
N VAL A 44 6.84 -4.64 9.62
CA VAL A 44 7.36 -5.73 8.79
C VAL A 44 6.44 -6.93 8.91
N ILE A 45 6.05 -7.47 7.77
CA ILE A 45 5.25 -8.70 7.69
C ILE A 45 6.04 -9.73 6.91
N LYS A 46 6.20 -10.93 7.50
CA LYS A 46 6.79 -12.05 6.80
C LYS A 46 5.84 -12.55 5.72
N ILE A 47 6.32 -12.65 4.50
CA ILE A 47 5.58 -13.18 3.36
C ILE A 47 6.00 -14.62 3.05
N ASP A 48 5.18 -15.34 2.30
CA ASP A 48 5.52 -16.66 1.79
C ASP A 48 6.69 -16.55 0.80
N PRO A 49 7.75 -17.37 0.94
CA PRO A 49 8.90 -17.34 0.03
C PRO A 49 8.56 -17.68 -1.43
N SER A 50 7.42 -18.32 -1.69
CA SER A 50 6.96 -18.61 -3.05
C SER A 50 6.51 -17.36 -3.82
N ILE A 51 6.23 -16.26 -3.11
CA ILE A 51 5.91 -14.98 -3.72
C ILE A 51 7.20 -14.34 -4.20
N GLY A 52 7.34 -14.12 -5.50
CA GLY A 52 8.49 -13.42 -6.06
C GLY A 52 8.62 -12.01 -5.48
N ILE A 53 9.84 -11.57 -5.23
CA ILE A 53 10.16 -10.27 -4.64
C ILE A 53 9.63 -9.11 -5.49
N ASP A 54 9.64 -9.25 -6.81
CA ASP A 54 9.06 -8.32 -7.79
C ASP A 54 7.55 -8.08 -7.54
N LYS A 55 6.81 -9.14 -7.24
CA LYS A 55 5.39 -9.08 -6.91
C LYS A 55 5.17 -8.56 -5.48
N ALA A 56 5.98 -9.04 -4.54
CA ALA A 56 5.89 -8.63 -3.14
C ALA A 56 6.09 -7.12 -2.95
N ALA A 57 6.93 -6.49 -3.76
CA ALA A 57 7.24 -5.07 -3.66
C ALA A 57 6.01 -4.15 -3.77
N ILE A 58 4.97 -4.55 -4.50
CA ILE A 58 3.76 -3.73 -4.68
C ILE A 58 2.66 -4.05 -3.65
N VAL A 59 2.80 -5.14 -2.90
CA VAL A 59 1.75 -5.60 -1.96
C VAL A 59 1.52 -4.59 -0.84
N GLY A 60 2.58 -4.02 -0.28
CA GLY A 60 2.50 -3.12 0.87
C GLY A 60 1.81 -1.77 0.59
N CYS A 61 1.57 -1.42 -0.67
CA CYS A 61 0.92 -0.16 -1.04
C CYS A 61 -0.19 -0.38 -2.08
N ALA A 62 0.16 -0.59 -3.34
CA ALA A 62 -0.80 -0.58 -4.45
C ALA A 62 -1.87 -1.67 -4.32
N VAL A 63 -1.47 -2.89 -3.95
CA VAL A 63 -2.41 -4.02 -3.78
C VAL A 63 -3.37 -3.77 -2.63
N MET A 64 -2.85 -3.46 -1.45
CA MET A 64 -3.68 -3.22 -0.26
C MET A 64 -4.63 -2.03 -0.47
N THR A 65 -4.15 -0.95 -1.06
CA THR A 65 -4.97 0.25 -1.31
C THR A 65 -6.08 -0.06 -2.32
N GLY A 66 -5.73 -0.66 -3.45
CA GLY A 66 -6.70 -0.95 -4.51
C GLY A 66 -7.72 -1.99 -4.11
N ALA A 67 -7.27 -3.17 -3.66
CA ALA A 67 -8.18 -4.22 -3.21
C ALA A 67 -9.02 -3.78 -2.01
N GLY A 68 -8.41 -3.08 -1.05
CA GLY A 68 -9.11 -2.54 0.11
C GLY A 68 -10.16 -1.48 -0.25
N ALA A 69 -9.92 -0.68 -1.27
CA ALA A 69 -10.92 0.27 -1.77
C ALA A 69 -12.19 -0.44 -2.25
N ALA A 70 -12.06 -1.52 -3.01
CA ALA A 70 -13.20 -2.29 -3.48
C ALA A 70 -13.88 -3.08 -2.35
N LEU A 71 -13.10 -3.85 -1.58
CA LEU A 71 -13.63 -4.81 -0.61
C LEU A 71 -14.11 -4.16 0.69
N ASN A 72 -13.35 -3.19 1.20
CA ASN A 72 -13.59 -2.62 2.53
C ASN A 72 -14.26 -1.25 2.50
N THR A 73 -13.90 -0.39 1.55
CA THR A 73 -14.42 0.97 1.47
C THR A 73 -15.70 1.03 0.67
N ALA A 74 -15.67 0.61 -0.59
CA ALA A 74 -16.84 0.58 -1.44
C ALA A 74 -17.80 -0.58 -1.11
N LYS A 75 -17.27 -1.65 -0.48
CA LYS A 75 -18.03 -2.85 -0.12
C LYS A 75 -18.80 -3.39 -1.32
N VAL A 76 -18.09 -3.59 -2.41
CA VAL A 76 -18.65 -4.09 -3.67
C VAL A 76 -19.38 -5.40 -3.42
N GLU A 77 -20.64 -5.46 -3.83
CA GLU A 77 -21.50 -6.63 -3.68
C GLU A 77 -21.42 -7.54 -4.92
N PRO A 78 -21.60 -8.85 -4.76
CA PRO A 78 -21.69 -9.78 -5.89
C PRO A 78 -22.81 -9.35 -6.86
N GLY A 79 -22.54 -9.43 -8.16
CA GLY A 79 -23.46 -9.06 -9.21
C GLY A 79 -23.50 -7.57 -9.56
N SER A 80 -22.83 -6.69 -8.80
CA SER A 80 -22.80 -5.25 -9.06
C SER A 80 -22.01 -4.89 -10.33
N THR A 81 -22.21 -3.67 -10.82
CA THR A 81 -21.41 -3.06 -11.88
C THR A 81 -20.50 -2.00 -11.27
N CYS A 82 -19.20 -2.12 -11.53
CA CYS A 82 -18.18 -1.20 -11.03
C CYS A 82 -17.59 -0.39 -12.18
N VAL A 83 -17.27 0.87 -11.92
CA VAL A 83 -16.50 1.72 -12.82
C VAL A 83 -15.23 2.18 -12.07
N VAL A 84 -14.07 1.95 -12.67
CA VAL A 84 -12.77 2.33 -12.10
C VAL A 84 -12.12 3.34 -13.03
N PHE A 85 -11.91 4.54 -12.52
CA PHE A 85 -11.20 5.62 -13.22
C PHE A 85 -9.72 5.60 -12.85
N GLY A 86 -8.86 5.47 -13.85
CA GLY A 86 -7.42 5.29 -13.71
C GLY A 86 -7.03 3.80 -13.60
N THR A 87 -6.11 3.35 -14.46
CA THR A 87 -5.61 1.97 -14.50
C THR A 87 -4.13 1.87 -14.11
N GLY A 88 -3.66 2.79 -13.28
CA GLY A 88 -2.36 2.68 -12.63
C GLY A 88 -2.34 1.56 -11.57
N GLY A 89 -1.26 1.47 -10.80
CA GLY A 89 -1.06 0.38 -9.83
C GLY A 89 -2.22 0.20 -8.86
N VAL A 90 -2.81 1.28 -8.34
CA VAL A 90 -3.97 1.20 -7.44
C VAL A 90 -5.23 0.80 -8.21
N GLY A 91 -5.49 1.42 -9.38
CA GLY A 91 -6.68 1.12 -10.18
C GLY A 91 -6.74 -0.33 -10.65
N LEU A 92 -5.63 -0.89 -11.14
CA LEU A 92 -5.55 -2.30 -11.51
C LEU A 92 -5.87 -3.23 -10.33
N ASN A 93 -5.38 -2.91 -9.15
CA ASN A 93 -5.69 -3.69 -7.95
C ASN A 93 -7.13 -3.45 -7.45
N THR A 94 -7.72 -2.28 -7.70
CA THR A 94 -9.15 -2.04 -7.47
C THR A 94 -10.01 -2.90 -8.38
N ILE A 95 -9.65 -3.02 -9.65
CA ILE A 95 -10.31 -3.92 -10.63
C ILE A 95 -10.27 -5.37 -10.13
N GLN A 96 -9.10 -5.83 -9.67
CA GLN A 96 -8.96 -7.16 -9.08
C GLN A 96 -9.83 -7.31 -7.82
N GLY A 97 -9.86 -6.31 -6.96
CA GLY A 97 -10.72 -6.28 -5.77
C GLY A 97 -12.21 -6.39 -6.12
N CYS A 98 -12.67 -5.68 -7.15
CA CYS A 98 -14.04 -5.79 -7.66
C CYS A 98 -14.34 -7.21 -8.19
N ALA A 99 -13.40 -7.82 -8.91
CA ALA A 99 -13.54 -9.18 -9.40
C ALA A 99 -13.61 -10.20 -8.25
N ILE A 100 -12.75 -10.07 -7.23
CA ILE A 100 -12.77 -10.91 -6.02
C ILE A 100 -14.11 -10.75 -5.27
N ALA A 101 -14.66 -9.54 -5.23
CA ALA A 101 -15.97 -9.27 -4.61
C ALA A 101 -17.16 -9.88 -5.40
N GLY A 102 -16.93 -10.40 -6.61
CA GLY A 102 -17.97 -10.99 -7.44
C GLY A 102 -18.76 -9.98 -8.27
N ALA A 103 -18.18 -8.83 -8.60
CA ALA A 103 -18.82 -7.88 -9.50
C ALA A 103 -19.12 -8.54 -10.86
N ASN A 104 -20.31 -8.29 -11.39
CA ASN A 104 -20.75 -8.86 -12.68
C ASN A 104 -20.12 -8.14 -13.88
N ARG A 105 -19.92 -6.83 -13.75
CA ARG A 105 -19.29 -6.01 -14.79
C ARG A 105 -18.29 -5.03 -14.17
N ILE A 106 -17.13 -4.95 -14.78
CA ILE A 106 -16.11 -3.98 -14.35
C ILE A 106 -15.69 -3.18 -15.58
N ILE A 107 -15.83 -1.86 -15.51
CA ILE A 107 -15.50 -0.92 -16.57
C ILE A 107 -14.26 -0.16 -16.10
N ALA A 108 -13.18 -0.28 -16.83
CA ALA A 108 -11.95 0.47 -16.60
C ALA A 108 -11.90 1.66 -17.56
N VAL A 109 -11.62 2.84 -17.04
CA VAL A 109 -11.51 4.09 -17.81
C VAL A 109 -10.14 4.70 -17.55
N ASP A 110 -9.38 4.94 -18.62
CA ASP A 110 -8.08 5.61 -18.57
C ASP A 110 -7.88 6.49 -19.81
N MET A 111 -6.86 7.35 -19.77
CA MET A 111 -6.46 8.19 -20.90
C MET A 111 -5.37 7.51 -21.73
#